data_f58ab67ca390a8c1688180d081056170
#
_entry.id   f58ab67ca390a8c1688180d081056170
#
_cell.length_a   1.000
_cell.length_b   1.000
_cell.length_c   1.000
_cell.angle_alpha   90.00
_cell.angle_beta   90.00
_cell.angle_gamma   90.00
#
_symmetry.space_group_name_H-M   'P 1'
#
loop_
_entity.id
_entity.type
_entity.pdbx_description
1 polymer ?
#
loop_
_entity_poly.entity_id
_entity_poly.type
_entity_poly.pdbx_seq_one_letter_code
_entity_poly.pdbx_strand_id
1 'polypeptide(L)'
;MEPAPAPPSGERRRDAAATRRRLLEAARDLFAERGYEGTTVRSIAERAGANQALLFRYFGSKQGLLTEVLAQGGLEQLRTTPPEELFETALRSMLTRSAVGGTEDRSLEVYLRSIGRGDEAAGTLRKLGEEYQGALAGLSGTEDGALRADLAMAWLLGIGLMRTVVAREPLAGADPDDVCRLVLGTLSHLWSASAE
;
A
#
# COMPACT_ATOMS: atom_id res chain seq x y z
N MET A 1 -7.16 -25.82 43.87
CA MET A 1 -7.42 -24.59 43.11
C MET A 1 -7.71 -25.02 41.68
N GLU A 2 -8.99 -25.03 41.33
CA GLU A 2 -9.48 -25.51 40.04
C GLU A 2 -9.11 -24.48 38.94
N PRO A 3 -8.58 -24.87 37.78
CA PRO A 3 -8.27 -23.91 36.71
C PRO A 3 -9.55 -23.30 36.16
N ALA A 4 -9.57 -21.98 36.02
CA ALA A 4 -10.70 -21.25 35.45
C ALA A 4 -11.08 -21.80 34.06
N PRO A 5 -12.38 -21.90 33.73
CA PRO A 5 -12.84 -22.45 32.47
C PRO A 5 -12.30 -21.62 31.31
N ALA A 6 -11.84 -22.29 30.25
CA ALA A 6 -11.33 -21.65 29.05
C ALA A 6 -12.45 -20.80 28.39
N PRO A 7 -12.17 -19.56 27.97
CA PRO A 7 -13.18 -18.71 27.33
C PRO A 7 -13.77 -19.35 26.08
N PRO A 8 -15.04 -19.08 25.76
CA PRO A 8 -15.75 -19.66 24.62
C PRO A 8 -15.03 -19.31 23.29
N SER A 9 -15.10 -20.21 22.33
CA SER A 9 -14.38 -20.08 21.03
C SER A 9 -14.64 -18.77 20.28
N GLY A 10 -15.82 -18.16 20.45
CA GLY A 10 -16.16 -16.86 19.87
C GLY A 10 -15.41 -15.68 20.49
N GLU A 11 -15.13 -15.72 21.80
CA GLU A 11 -14.40 -14.67 22.50
C GLU A 11 -12.90 -14.69 22.13
N ARG A 12 -12.30 -15.88 22.04
CA ARG A 12 -10.93 -16.05 21.55
C ARG A 12 -10.72 -15.54 20.12
N ARG A 13 -11.72 -15.71 19.23
CA ARG A 13 -11.64 -15.20 17.85
C ARG A 13 -11.73 -13.67 17.82
N ARG A 14 -12.56 -13.06 18.67
CA ARG A 14 -12.64 -11.58 18.79
C ARG A 14 -11.34 -10.98 19.34
N ASP A 15 -10.75 -11.61 20.35
CA ASP A 15 -9.48 -11.19 20.93
C ASP A 15 -8.32 -11.31 19.92
N ALA A 16 -8.32 -12.38 19.12
CA ALA A 16 -7.33 -12.56 18.05
C ALA A 16 -7.46 -11.47 16.96
N ALA A 17 -8.67 -11.17 16.52
CA ALA A 17 -8.93 -10.11 15.54
C ALA A 17 -8.58 -8.72 16.10
N ALA A 18 -8.90 -8.44 17.35
CA ALA A 18 -8.56 -7.20 18.04
C ALA A 18 -7.04 -7.03 18.17
N THR A 19 -6.33 -8.10 18.52
CA THR A 19 -4.86 -8.08 18.61
C THR A 19 -4.20 -7.89 17.25
N ARG A 20 -4.68 -8.56 16.20
CA ARG A 20 -4.20 -8.38 14.83
C ARG A 20 -4.35 -6.92 14.38
N ARG A 21 -5.50 -6.30 14.65
CA ARG A 21 -5.75 -4.90 14.33
C ARG A 21 -4.80 -3.95 15.06
N ARG A 22 -4.61 -4.12 16.38
CA ARG A 22 -3.66 -3.30 17.18
C ARG A 22 -2.23 -3.39 16.65
N LEU A 23 -1.78 -4.59 16.25
CA LEU A 23 -0.45 -4.78 15.66
C LEU A 23 -0.33 -4.03 14.34
N LEU A 24 -1.37 -4.03 13.50
CA LEU A 24 -1.38 -3.36 12.22
C LEU A 24 -1.40 -1.83 12.37
N GLU A 25 -2.21 -1.29 13.29
CA GLU A 25 -2.26 0.14 13.63
C GLU A 25 -0.90 0.61 14.16
N ALA A 26 -0.31 -0.12 15.12
CA ALA A 26 1.00 0.19 15.66
C ALA A 26 2.11 0.15 14.61
N ALA A 27 2.03 -0.78 13.66
CA ALA A 27 2.98 -0.88 12.56
C ALA A 27 2.85 0.29 11.59
N ARG A 28 1.62 0.65 11.19
CA ARG A 28 1.35 1.80 10.33
C ARG A 28 1.97 3.07 10.91
N ASP A 29 1.70 3.34 12.19
CA ASP A 29 2.18 4.54 12.86
C ASP A 29 3.72 4.55 12.96
N LEU A 30 4.33 3.42 13.34
CA LEU A 30 5.80 3.32 13.45
C LEU A 30 6.50 3.38 12.09
N PHE A 31 5.94 2.79 11.05
CA PHE A 31 6.49 2.90 9.70
C PHE A 31 6.40 4.34 9.16
N ALA A 32 5.32 5.06 9.48
CA ALA A 32 5.19 6.48 9.13
C ALA A 32 6.18 7.36 9.93
N GLU A 33 6.38 7.08 11.24
CA GLU A 33 7.25 7.87 12.11
C GLU A 33 8.75 7.65 11.84
N ARG A 34 9.17 6.41 11.56
CA ARG A 34 10.57 5.97 11.63
C ARG A 34 11.06 5.27 10.37
N GLY A 35 10.21 5.12 9.37
CA GLY A 35 10.46 4.32 8.18
C GLY A 35 10.51 2.81 8.49
N TYR A 36 10.69 2.03 7.43
CA TYR A 36 10.76 0.57 7.53
C TYR A 36 11.98 0.10 8.33
N GLU A 37 13.17 0.62 8.03
CA GLU A 37 14.41 0.18 8.68
C GLU A 37 14.48 0.59 10.15
N GLY A 38 14.01 1.81 10.48
CA GLY A 38 13.97 2.31 11.86
C GLY A 38 12.93 1.65 12.76
N THR A 39 12.06 0.80 12.20
CA THR A 39 10.99 0.11 12.93
C THR A 39 11.37 -1.35 13.18
N THR A 40 11.26 -1.82 14.42
CA THR A 40 11.54 -3.22 14.79
C THR A 40 10.25 -3.97 15.13
N VAL A 41 10.26 -5.30 14.95
CA VAL A 41 9.16 -6.18 15.41
C VAL A 41 8.88 -5.99 16.90
N ARG A 42 9.94 -5.78 17.68
CA ARG A 42 9.83 -5.54 19.12
C ARG A 42 9.08 -4.23 19.42
N SER A 43 9.46 -3.12 18.76
CA SER A 43 8.79 -1.83 18.98
C SER A 43 7.32 -1.84 18.55
N ILE A 44 6.98 -2.59 17.50
CA ILE A 44 5.60 -2.78 17.06
C ILE A 44 4.80 -3.56 18.12
N ALA A 45 5.35 -4.68 18.60
CA ALA A 45 4.70 -5.50 19.61
C ALA A 45 4.49 -4.74 20.94
N GLU A 46 5.50 -3.98 21.38
CA GLU A 46 5.44 -3.13 22.56
C GLU A 46 4.34 -2.05 22.42
N ARG A 47 4.29 -1.33 21.30
CA ARG A 47 3.25 -0.31 21.04
C ARG A 47 1.85 -0.92 20.98
N ALA A 48 1.71 -2.11 20.42
CA ALA A 48 0.43 -2.83 20.31
C ALA A 48 -0.03 -3.48 21.61
N GLY A 49 0.82 -3.53 22.65
CA GLY A 49 0.55 -4.31 23.85
C GLY A 49 0.38 -5.80 23.55
N ALA A 50 1.20 -6.35 22.66
CA ALA A 50 1.12 -7.72 22.18
C ALA A 50 2.47 -8.44 22.23
N ASN A 51 2.43 -9.78 22.16
CA ASN A 51 3.66 -10.59 22.07
C ASN A 51 4.17 -10.60 20.61
N GLN A 52 5.50 -10.52 20.43
CA GLN A 52 6.16 -10.61 19.11
C GLN A 52 5.79 -11.90 18.35
N ALA A 53 5.59 -13.02 19.05
CA ALA A 53 5.18 -14.28 18.44
C ALA A 53 3.84 -14.17 17.71
N LEU A 54 2.93 -13.31 18.20
CA LEU A 54 1.65 -13.06 17.54
C LEU A 54 1.82 -12.29 16.24
N LEU A 55 2.79 -11.39 16.14
CA LEU A 55 3.12 -10.70 14.90
C LEU A 55 3.55 -11.70 13.84
N PHE A 56 4.48 -12.59 14.15
CA PHE A 56 4.92 -13.63 13.23
C PHE A 56 3.79 -14.60 12.85
N ARG A 57 2.93 -14.94 13.81
CA ARG A 57 1.77 -15.80 13.57
C ARG A 57 0.75 -15.19 12.61
N TYR A 58 0.51 -13.86 12.71
CA TYR A 58 -0.51 -13.18 11.90
C TYR A 58 -0.01 -12.70 10.54
N PHE A 59 1.26 -12.31 10.46
CA PHE A 59 1.82 -11.61 9.30
C PHE A 59 3.06 -12.30 8.72
N GLY A 60 3.52 -13.38 9.33
CA GLY A 60 4.69 -14.14 8.89
C GLY A 60 6.03 -13.43 9.07
N SER A 61 6.08 -12.13 8.78
CA SER A 61 7.31 -11.33 8.84
C SER A 61 6.99 -9.84 9.02
N LYS A 62 8.02 -9.03 9.32
CA LYS A 62 7.92 -7.55 9.29
C LYS A 62 7.56 -7.05 7.88
N GLN A 63 8.07 -7.73 6.85
CA GLN A 63 7.74 -7.44 5.45
C GLN A 63 6.27 -7.73 5.13
N GLY A 64 5.74 -8.89 5.55
CA GLY A 64 4.33 -9.24 5.39
C GLY A 64 3.41 -8.25 6.11
N LEU A 65 3.81 -7.78 7.29
CA LEU A 65 3.08 -6.75 8.02
C LEU A 65 3.07 -5.40 7.27
N LEU A 66 4.21 -4.97 6.69
CA LEU A 66 4.24 -3.76 5.87
C LEU A 66 3.34 -3.90 4.64
N THR A 67 3.38 -5.05 3.97
CA THR A 67 2.50 -5.33 2.82
C THR A 67 1.03 -5.16 3.18
N GLU A 68 0.62 -5.66 4.34
CA GLU A 68 -0.75 -5.51 4.83
C GLU A 68 -1.10 -4.05 5.16
N VAL A 69 -0.17 -3.30 5.76
CA VAL A 69 -0.33 -1.86 6.02
C VAL A 69 -0.55 -1.08 4.71
N LEU A 70 0.25 -1.37 3.68
CA LEU A 70 0.13 -0.73 2.37
C LEU A 70 -1.20 -1.07 1.70
N ALA A 71 -1.61 -2.33 1.74
CA ALA A 71 -2.86 -2.77 1.16
C ALA A 71 -4.08 -2.12 1.83
N GLN A 72 -4.08 -2.01 3.16
CA GLN A 72 -5.17 -1.31 3.87
C GLN A 72 -5.21 0.18 3.58
N GLY A 73 -4.06 0.84 3.50
CA GLY A 73 -3.98 2.25 3.10
C GLY A 73 -4.54 2.48 1.69
N GLY A 74 -4.20 1.61 0.74
CA GLY A 74 -4.74 1.67 -0.61
C GLY A 74 -6.25 1.40 -0.67
N LEU A 75 -6.76 0.41 0.06
CA LEU A 75 -8.20 0.14 0.14
C LEU A 75 -8.98 1.30 0.77
N GLU A 76 -8.44 1.95 1.77
CA GLU A 76 -9.05 3.14 2.35
C GLU A 76 -9.09 4.29 1.35
N GLN A 77 -8.02 4.50 0.62
CA GLN A 77 -7.96 5.50 -0.45
C GLN A 77 -9.02 5.24 -1.53
N LEU A 78 -9.20 3.99 -1.98
CA LEU A 78 -10.25 3.61 -2.92
C LEU A 78 -11.67 3.94 -2.41
N ARG A 79 -11.91 3.84 -1.11
CA ARG A 79 -13.22 4.12 -0.51
C ARG A 79 -13.51 5.61 -0.34
N THR A 80 -12.47 6.42 -0.13
CA THR A 80 -12.60 7.82 0.26
C THR A 80 -12.34 8.79 -0.88
N THR A 81 -11.79 8.31 -2.02
CA THR A 81 -11.41 9.15 -3.16
C THR A 81 -12.31 8.83 -4.35
N PRO A 82 -12.89 9.84 -5.01
CA PRO A 82 -13.61 9.65 -6.26
C PRO A 82 -12.72 9.02 -7.33
N PRO A 83 -13.25 8.16 -8.23
CA PRO A 83 -12.46 7.49 -9.25
C PRO A 83 -11.61 8.44 -10.12
N GLU A 84 -12.13 9.61 -10.46
CA GLU A 84 -11.46 10.64 -11.26
C GLU A 84 -10.22 11.26 -10.57
N GLU A 85 -10.19 11.26 -9.24
CA GLU A 85 -9.09 11.79 -8.43
C GLU A 85 -8.15 10.68 -7.94
N LEU A 86 -8.52 9.42 -8.14
CA LEU A 86 -7.85 8.27 -7.54
C LEU A 86 -6.39 8.13 -7.99
N PHE A 87 -6.12 8.31 -9.28
CA PHE A 87 -4.77 8.22 -9.82
C PHE A 87 -3.87 9.35 -9.27
N GLU A 88 -4.35 10.60 -9.28
CA GLU A 88 -3.60 11.74 -8.75
C GLU A 88 -3.30 11.54 -7.26
N THR A 89 -4.30 11.13 -6.48
CA THR A 89 -4.16 10.90 -5.05
C THR A 89 -3.14 9.79 -4.75
N ALA A 90 -3.16 8.70 -5.52
CA ALA A 90 -2.18 7.62 -5.41
C ALA A 90 -0.77 8.09 -5.77
N LEU A 91 -0.62 8.83 -6.86
CA LEU A 91 0.65 9.38 -7.31
C LEU A 91 1.22 10.35 -6.26
N ARG A 92 0.45 11.33 -5.77
CA ARG A 92 0.86 12.26 -4.72
C ARG A 92 1.27 11.55 -3.45
N SER A 93 0.48 10.58 -3.00
CA SER A 93 0.80 9.78 -1.80
C SER A 93 2.13 9.05 -1.93
N MET A 94 2.42 8.51 -3.11
CA MET A 94 3.67 7.81 -3.39
C MET A 94 4.87 8.78 -3.43
N LEU A 95 4.73 9.93 -4.11
CA LEU A 95 5.79 10.93 -4.23
C LEU A 95 6.13 11.59 -2.90
N THR A 96 5.11 11.87 -2.06
CA THR A 96 5.28 12.52 -0.76
C THR A 96 5.93 11.59 0.27
N ARG A 97 5.54 10.30 0.29
CA ARG A 97 6.18 9.31 1.17
C ARG A 97 7.68 9.18 0.91
N SER A 98 8.08 9.24 -0.34
CA SER A 98 9.50 9.23 -0.72
C SER A 98 10.28 10.47 -0.24
N ALA A 99 9.60 11.61 -0.08
CA ALA A 99 10.24 12.88 0.30
C ALA A 99 10.41 13.06 1.83
N VAL A 100 9.54 12.45 2.65
CA VAL A 100 9.50 12.68 4.11
C VAL A 100 10.46 11.77 4.88
N GLY A 101 10.91 10.67 4.31
CA GLY A 101 11.78 9.72 4.99
C GLY A 101 13.23 9.81 4.52
N GLY A 102 14.10 10.47 5.29
CA GLY A 102 15.57 10.36 5.13
C GLY A 102 16.12 8.93 5.34
N THR A 103 15.26 7.95 5.45
CA THR A 103 15.47 6.50 5.33
C THR A 103 14.68 6.05 4.11
N GLU A 104 15.37 5.41 3.16
CA GLU A 104 14.82 4.84 1.93
C GLU A 104 13.42 4.23 2.19
N ASP A 105 12.37 4.82 1.61
CA ASP A 105 11.03 4.24 1.67
C ASP A 105 11.01 2.97 0.81
N ARG A 106 11.30 1.84 1.43
CA ARG A 106 11.30 0.52 0.78
C ARG A 106 9.91 -0.05 0.53
N SER A 107 8.86 0.74 0.74
CA SER A 107 7.48 0.26 0.56
C SER A 107 7.24 -0.29 -0.85
N LEU A 108 7.73 0.40 -1.87
CA LEU A 108 7.61 -0.05 -3.26
C LEU A 108 8.51 -1.25 -3.56
N GLU A 109 9.74 -1.28 -3.03
CA GLU A 109 10.64 -2.43 -3.16
C GLU A 109 10.02 -3.68 -2.52
N VAL A 110 9.43 -3.52 -1.33
CA VAL A 110 8.69 -4.59 -0.65
C VAL A 110 7.48 -5.03 -1.45
N TYR A 111 6.73 -4.08 -2.01
CA TYR A 111 5.61 -4.35 -2.91
C TYR A 111 6.06 -5.20 -4.12
N LEU A 112 7.08 -4.76 -4.84
CA LEU A 112 7.60 -5.46 -6.03
C LEU A 112 8.13 -6.87 -5.70
N ARG A 113 8.82 -7.03 -4.57
CA ARG A 113 9.28 -8.35 -4.11
C ARG A 113 8.14 -9.28 -3.68
N SER A 114 7.01 -8.72 -3.25
CA SER A 114 5.84 -9.51 -2.82
C SER A 114 5.07 -10.06 -4.01
N ILE A 115 5.02 -9.37 -5.15
CA ILE A 115 4.27 -9.78 -6.35
C ILE A 115 4.69 -11.18 -6.85
N GLY A 116 5.97 -11.57 -6.68
CA GLY A 116 6.49 -12.87 -7.16
C GLY A 116 6.40 -14.03 -6.17
N ARG A 117 5.95 -13.83 -4.93
CA ARG A 117 6.08 -14.84 -3.87
C ARG A 117 4.90 -15.78 -3.68
N GLY A 118 3.71 -15.44 -4.18
CA GLY A 118 2.53 -16.29 -4.04
C GLY A 118 2.03 -16.47 -2.60
N ASP A 119 2.50 -15.66 -1.64
CA ASP A 119 2.06 -15.67 -0.26
C ASP A 119 0.75 -14.87 -0.07
N GLU A 120 0.15 -14.94 1.13
CA GLU A 120 -1.10 -14.25 1.46
C GLU A 120 -1.00 -12.73 1.27
N ALA A 121 0.15 -12.15 1.61
CA ALA A 121 0.43 -10.73 1.46
C ALA A 121 0.44 -10.30 -0.02
N ALA A 122 1.04 -11.10 -0.89
CA ALA A 122 1.01 -10.88 -2.35
C ALA A 122 -0.42 -10.98 -2.91
N GLY A 123 -1.23 -11.90 -2.37
CA GLY A 123 -2.66 -12.02 -2.70
C GLY A 123 -3.45 -10.76 -2.38
N THR A 124 -3.21 -10.17 -1.22
CA THR A 124 -3.87 -8.93 -0.78
C THR A 124 -3.50 -7.74 -1.68
N LEU A 125 -2.24 -7.59 -2.05
CA LEU A 125 -1.79 -6.52 -2.96
C LEU A 125 -2.32 -6.70 -4.39
N ARG A 126 -2.40 -7.94 -4.88
CA ARG A 126 -2.98 -8.22 -6.19
C ARG A 126 -4.45 -7.82 -6.22
N LYS A 127 -5.20 -8.19 -5.20
CA LYS A 127 -6.60 -7.79 -5.07
C LYS A 127 -6.77 -6.27 -5.03
N LEU A 128 -5.90 -5.56 -4.32
CA LEU A 128 -5.88 -4.10 -4.33
C LEU A 128 -5.65 -3.56 -5.75
N GLY A 129 -4.70 -4.12 -6.50
CA GLY A 129 -4.44 -3.75 -7.89
C GLY A 129 -5.66 -3.96 -8.79
N GLU A 130 -6.37 -5.08 -8.65
CA GLU A 130 -7.61 -5.39 -9.37
C GLU A 130 -8.74 -4.39 -9.04
N GLU A 131 -8.88 -3.99 -7.78
CA GLU A 131 -9.86 -2.98 -7.36
C GLU A 131 -9.53 -1.57 -7.92
N TYR A 132 -8.24 -1.17 -7.93
CA TYR A 132 -7.80 0.07 -8.57
C TYR A 132 -8.04 0.06 -10.08
N GLN A 133 -7.67 -1.03 -10.76
CA GLN A 133 -7.92 -1.21 -12.18
C GLN A 133 -9.41 -1.07 -12.50
N GLY A 134 -10.28 -1.75 -11.74
CA GLY A 134 -11.72 -1.67 -11.92
C GLY A 134 -12.28 -0.26 -11.77
N ALA A 135 -11.81 0.49 -10.77
CA ALA A 135 -12.21 1.87 -10.53
C ALA A 135 -11.78 2.80 -11.69
N LEU A 136 -10.54 2.64 -12.17
CA LEU A 136 -9.99 3.46 -13.25
C LEU A 136 -10.57 3.09 -14.63
N ALA A 137 -10.85 1.81 -14.88
CA ALA A 137 -11.39 1.34 -16.15
C ALA A 137 -12.74 1.99 -16.50
N GLY A 138 -13.55 2.30 -15.49
CA GLY A 138 -14.82 2.99 -15.64
C GLY A 138 -14.73 4.44 -16.15
N LEU A 139 -13.55 5.06 -16.05
CA LEU A 139 -13.39 6.48 -16.41
C LEU A 139 -13.41 6.74 -17.93
N SER A 140 -12.94 5.78 -18.73
CA SER A 140 -12.87 5.97 -20.20
C SER A 140 -14.21 5.75 -20.90
N GLY A 141 -15.11 4.92 -20.34
CA GLY A 141 -16.36 4.53 -21.00
C GLY A 141 -16.18 3.75 -22.31
N THR A 142 -14.98 3.28 -22.62
CA THR A 142 -14.60 2.60 -23.87
C THR A 142 -14.34 1.11 -23.65
N GLU A 143 -14.40 0.29 -24.71
CA GLU A 143 -14.13 -1.15 -24.61
C GLU A 143 -12.71 -1.47 -24.13
N ASP A 144 -11.75 -0.58 -24.40
CA ASP A 144 -10.36 -0.70 -23.98
C ASP A 144 -10.06 -0.08 -22.59
N GLY A 145 -11.10 0.27 -21.82
CA GLY A 145 -10.97 0.90 -20.49
C GLY A 145 -10.08 0.14 -19.52
N ALA A 146 -10.17 -1.19 -19.51
CA ALA A 146 -9.30 -2.03 -18.68
C ALA A 146 -7.81 -1.91 -19.06
N LEU A 147 -7.49 -1.88 -20.35
CA LEU A 147 -6.12 -1.70 -20.83
C LEU A 147 -5.60 -0.30 -20.49
N ARG A 148 -6.42 0.73 -20.61
CA ARG A 148 -6.07 2.10 -20.23
C ARG A 148 -5.77 2.20 -18.72
N ALA A 149 -6.57 1.53 -17.89
CA ALA A 149 -6.33 1.43 -16.46
C ALA A 149 -5.01 0.71 -16.15
N ASP A 150 -4.71 -0.40 -16.82
CA ASP A 150 -3.43 -1.12 -16.68
C ASP A 150 -2.23 -0.24 -17.06
N LEU A 151 -2.34 0.55 -18.14
CA LEU A 151 -1.29 1.49 -18.54
C LEU A 151 -1.09 2.59 -17.49
N ALA A 152 -2.16 3.13 -16.93
CA ALA A 152 -2.06 4.11 -15.84
C ALA A 152 -1.39 3.52 -14.60
N MET A 153 -1.76 2.31 -14.20
CA MET A 153 -1.13 1.60 -13.10
C MET A 153 0.35 1.29 -13.38
N ALA A 154 0.70 0.92 -14.62
CA ALA A 154 2.09 0.70 -15.00
C ALA A 154 2.91 2.00 -14.90
N TRP A 155 2.35 3.15 -15.27
CA TRP A 155 3.01 4.45 -15.08
C TRP A 155 3.21 4.76 -13.60
N LEU A 156 2.19 4.59 -12.76
CA LEU A 156 2.29 4.82 -11.32
C LEU A 156 3.43 4.00 -10.71
N LEU A 157 3.45 2.69 -10.97
CA LEU A 157 4.48 1.79 -10.46
C LEU A 157 5.86 2.10 -11.05
N GLY A 158 5.93 2.42 -12.35
CA GLY A 158 7.17 2.77 -13.03
C GLY A 158 7.79 4.06 -12.48
N ILE A 159 6.99 5.11 -12.27
CA ILE A 159 7.44 6.38 -11.66
C ILE A 159 7.96 6.12 -10.25
N GLY A 160 7.22 5.36 -9.43
CA GLY A 160 7.65 5.00 -8.10
C GLY A 160 8.97 4.23 -8.11
N LEU A 161 9.10 3.20 -8.96
CA LEU A 161 10.32 2.41 -9.10
C LEU A 161 11.52 3.28 -9.48
N MET A 162 11.37 4.12 -10.50
CA MET A 162 12.44 5.00 -10.98
C MET A 162 12.86 6.04 -9.95
N ARG A 163 11.90 6.55 -9.17
CA ARG A 163 12.15 7.56 -8.14
C ARG A 163 12.81 6.98 -6.89
N THR A 164 12.32 5.83 -6.40
CA THR A 164 12.70 5.32 -5.06
C THR A 164 13.72 4.20 -5.10
N VAL A 165 13.64 3.29 -6.08
CA VAL A 165 14.53 2.12 -6.14
C VAL A 165 15.72 2.38 -7.05
N VAL A 166 15.49 2.91 -8.26
CA VAL A 166 16.57 3.27 -9.19
C VAL A 166 17.22 4.57 -8.79
N ALA A 167 16.47 5.46 -8.12
CA ALA A 167 16.89 6.75 -7.61
C ALA A 167 17.61 7.62 -8.67
N ARG A 168 17.05 7.67 -9.89
CA ARG A 168 17.68 8.33 -11.02
C ARG A 168 17.25 9.80 -11.10
N GLU A 169 18.23 10.70 -11.10
CA GLU A 169 18.00 12.12 -11.38
C GLU A 169 17.64 12.35 -12.87
N PRO A 170 16.79 13.37 -13.19
CA PRO A 170 16.22 14.35 -12.25
C PRO A 170 14.97 13.88 -11.49
N LEU A 171 14.39 12.72 -11.80
CA LEU A 171 13.11 12.27 -11.23
C LEU A 171 13.18 12.03 -9.71
N ALA A 172 14.32 11.57 -9.20
CA ALA A 172 14.48 11.29 -7.77
C ALA A 172 14.30 12.54 -6.91
N GLY A 173 14.90 13.67 -7.32
CA GLY A 173 14.84 14.94 -6.62
C GLY A 173 13.72 15.87 -7.10
N ALA A 174 12.92 15.49 -8.09
CA ALA A 174 11.88 16.36 -8.65
C ALA A 174 10.79 16.69 -7.61
N ASP A 175 10.29 17.94 -7.69
CA ASP A 175 9.13 18.35 -6.89
C ASP A 175 7.91 17.51 -7.21
N PRO A 176 7.19 16.99 -6.19
CA PRO A 176 5.97 16.19 -6.39
C PRO A 176 4.91 16.88 -7.25
N ASP A 177 4.74 18.21 -7.12
CA ASP A 177 3.75 18.94 -7.90
C ASP A 177 4.13 19.03 -9.37
N ASP A 178 5.41 19.18 -9.69
CA ASP A 178 5.90 19.16 -11.07
C ASP A 178 5.70 17.81 -11.73
N VAL A 179 6.01 16.72 -11.01
CA VAL A 179 5.77 15.36 -11.51
C VAL A 179 4.27 15.13 -11.74
N CYS A 180 3.42 15.48 -10.78
CA CYS A 180 1.96 15.35 -10.92
C CYS A 180 1.45 16.13 -12.13
N ARG A 181 1.84 17.39 -12.30
CA ARG A 181 1.41 18.24 -13.42
C ARG A 181 1.76 17.64 -14.77
N LEU A 182 2.97 17.12 -14.94
CA LEU A 182 3.42 16.51 -16.20
C LEU A 182 2.71 15.19 -16.49
N VAL A 183 2.56 14.34 -15.47
CA VAL A 183 1.93 13.03 -15.61
C VAL A 183 0.44 13.17 -15.87
N LEU A 184 -0.27 14.00 -15.10
CA LEU A 184 -1.72 14.20 -15.25
C LEU A 184 -2.06 14.85 -16.59
N GLY A 185 -1.23 15.81 -17.05
CA GLY A 185 -1.40 16.40 -18.39
C GLY A 185 -1.35 15.36 -19.52
N THR A 186 -0.53 14.32 -19.37
CA THR A 186 -0.45 13.23 -20.35
C THR A 186 -1.54 12.19 -20.14
N LEU A 187 -1.87 11.89 -18.89
CA LEU A 187 -2.89 10.89 -18.51
C LEU A 187 -4.30 11.29 -19.02
N SER A 188 -4.60 12.58 -19.10
CA SER A 188 -5.88 13.06 -19.61
C SER A 188 -6.18 12.56 -21.03
N HIS A 189 -5.16 12.39 -21.86
CA HIS A 189 -5.28 11.82 -23.21
C HIS A 189 -5.58 10.31 -23.17
N LEU A 190 -5.13 9.62 -22.12
CA LEU A 190 -5.40 8.19 -21.93
C LEU A 190 -6.89 7.92 -21.66
N TRP A 191 -7.56 8.86 -20.96
CA TRP A 191 -8.99 8.75 -20.64
C TRP A 191 -9.91 9.33 -21.73
N SER A 192 -9.39 10.20 -22.59
CA SER A 192 -10.17 10.74 -23.69
C SER A 192 -10.43 9.63 -24.71
N ALA A 193 -11.69 9.37 -25.05
CA ALA A 193 -12.04 8.54 -26.17
C ALA A 193 -11.42 9.17 -27.43
N SER A 194 -10.58 8.43 -28.14
CA SER A 194 -10.22 8.84 -29.51
C SER A 194 -11.51 8.81 -30.32
N ALA A 195 -12.05 9.99 -30.63
CA ALA A 195 -13.11 10.12 -31.62
C ALA A 195 -12.46 9.85 -32.98
N GLU A 196 -12.53 8.60 -33.46
CA GLU A 196 -12.46 8.25 -34.85
C GLU A 196 -13.84 7.91 -35.40
#